data_906a33530de35f304b9b0e02b937a3ce
#
_entry.id   906a33530de35f304b9b0e02b937a3ce
#
_cell.length_a   1.000
_cell.length_b   1.000
_cell.length_c   1.000
_cell.angle_alpha   90.00
_cell.angle_beta   90.00
_cell.angle_gamma   90.00
#
_symmetry.space_group_name_H-M   'P 1'
#
loop_
_entity.id
_entity.type
_entity.pdbx_description
1 polymer ?
#
loop_
_entity_poly.entity_id
_entity_poly.type
_entity_poly.pdbx_seq_one_letter_code
_entity_poly.pdbx_strand_id
1 'polypeptide(L)'
;MHQISSGTRNMTDLSTYSKVRYLIPGNKKPVYFASKGGAEAQLNINADFEDIEVKINDGRCLNPPANLDKEGFELHNHKSMIADFYEIKNQQAKYEAELTNLVLPIIGGEKLVVFDHTLRSDSAEIREAHKIREAAAVVHNDYTFNSAHKRVRDLLDHDEAEAKLKNRFVIVNVWRAITGPAISSPLTCCDAQSVSEENVFASERRAKDRIGELELVSRSVDHKWYYYPEMNRDEVLLIKTFDSAADGRATRSVHTAFRNHLAPIDCPPRESIESRMMVFF
;
A
#
# COMPACT_ATOMS: atom_id res chain seq x y z
N MET A 1 23.23 -21.95 -35.99
CA MET A 1 23.38 -21.66 -34.54
C MET A 1 23.56 -20.17 -34.38
N HIS A 2 22.47 -19.45 -34.06
CA HIS A 2 22.54 -18.05 -33.73
C HIS A 2 22.42 -17.96 -32.21
N GLN A 3 23.50 -17.56 -31.55
CA GLN A 3 23.50 -17.20 -30.15
C GLN A 3 22.73 -15.89 -29.99
N ILE A 4 21.59 -15.95 -29.29
CA ILE A 4 20.87 -14.75 -28.80
C ILE A 4 21.62 -14.30 -27.56
N SER A 5 22.44 -13.27 -27.72
CA SER A 5 23.03 -12.52 -26.59
C SER A 5 21.93 -11.89 -25.78
N SER A 6 21.68 -12.41 -24.58
CA SER A 6 20.85 -11.73 -23.55
C SER A 6 21.63 -10.51 -23.04
N GLY A 7 21.38 -9.37 -23.65
CA GLY A 7 21.88 -8.09 -23.14
C GLY A 7 21.29 -7.81 -21.78
N THR A 8 22.06 -7.99 -20.73
CA THR A 8 21.80 -7.44 -19.40
C THR A 8 21.75 -5.92 -19.53
N ARG A 9 20.56 -5.32 -19.51
CA ARG A 9 20.44 -3.87 -19.33
C ARG A 9 21.09 -3.56 -17.97
N ASN A 10 22.19 -2.81 -17.96
CA ASN A 10 22.67 -2.16 -16.75
C ASN A 10 21.58 -1.20 -16.29
N MET A 11 20.77 -1.63 -15.33
CA MET A 11 19.79 -0.73 -14.70
C MET A 11 20.57 0.25 -13.82
N THR A 12 20.37 1.53 -14.05
CA THR A 12 20.88 2.56 -13.16
C THR A 12 20.12 2.46 -11.83
N ASP A 13 20.85 2.32 -10.73
CA ASP A 13 20.28 2.34 -9.38
C ASP A 13 19.76 3.76 -9.07
N LEU A 14 18.45 3.88 -8.86
CA LEU A 14 17.76 5.12 -8.53
C LEU A 14 17.41 5.22 -7.03
N SER A 15 18.18 4.56 -6.16
CA SER A 15 18.07 4.74 -4.71
C SER A 15 18.21 6.22 -4.33
N THR A 16 17.45 6.65 -3.32
CA THR A 16 17.41 8.05 -2.89
C THR A 16 17.39 8.16 -1.36
N TYR A 17 17.57 9.36 -0.84
CA TYR A 17 17.33 9.70 0.56
C TYR A 17 16.12 10.60 0.66
N SER A 18 15.24 10.34 1.61
CA SER A 18 14.10 11.20 1.90
C SER A 18 13.63 11.04 3.33
N LYS A 19 12.85 12.02 3.79
CA LYS A 19 12.24 11.98 5.10
C LYS A 19 10.95 11.16 5.05
N VAL A 20 10.83 10.25 6.00
CA VAL A 20 9.58 9.53 6.30
C VAL A 20 9.14 9.88 7.71
N ARG A 21 7.82 9.92 7.92
CA ARG A 21 7.23 10.40 9.17
C ARG A 21 6.88 9.23 10.06
N TYR A 22 7.63 9.07 11.14
CA TYR A 22 7.46 8.03 12.15
C TYR A 22 6.65 8.52 13.35
N LEU A 23 5.91 7.61 13.97
CA LEU A 23 5.28 7.84 15.27
C LEU A 23 6.34 8.04 16.36
N ILE A 24 6.15 9.06 17.20
CA ILE A 24 6.82 9.13 18.51
C ILE A 24 5.88 8.43 19.51
N PRO A 25 6.29 7.27 20.08
CA PRO A 25 5.45 6.55 21.03
C PRO A 25 5.11 7.38 22.25
N GLY A 26 3.84 7.40 22.62
CA GLY A 26 3.34 8.14 23.78
C GLY A 26 2.45 7.27 24.65
N ASN A 27 1.97 7.82 25.78
CA ASN A 27 1.13 7.10 26.75
C ASN A 27 -0.35 6.95 26.31
N LYS A 28 -0.75 7.61 25.22
CA LYS A 28 -2.13 7.55 24.72
C LYS A 28 -2.16 6.82 23.38
N LYS A 29 -3.19 5.99 23.19
CA LYS A 29 -3.44 5.36 21.88
C LYS A 29 -3.69 6.44 20.84
N PRO A 30 -2.95 6.45 19.70
CA PRO A 30 -3.17 7.38 18.62
C PRO A 30 -4.57 7.24 18.01
N VAL A 31 -5.12 8.34 17.51
CA VAL A 31 -6.41 8.36 16.81
C VAL A 31 -6.25 9.07 15.48
N TYR A 32 -6.47 8.34 14.40
CA TYR A 32 -6.50 8.86 13.04
C TYR A 32 -7.93 9.19 12.60
N PHE A 33 -8.16 10.41 12.20
CA PHE A 33 -9.44 10.88 11.65
C PHE A 33 -9.36 10.86 10.11
N ALA A 34 -10.13 9.99 9.49
CA ALA A 34 -10.11 9.83 8.03
C ALA A 34 -10.60 11.10 7.33
N SER A 35 -9.81 11.63 6.41
CA SER A 35 -10.15 12.79 5.60
C SER A 35 -11.34 12.49 4.67
N LYS A 36 -12.12 13.54 4.36
CA LYS A 36 -13.23 13.45 3.40
C LYS A 36 -12.79 13.63 1.95
N GLY A 37 -11.52 13.98 1.72
CA GLY A 37 -11.00 14.37 0.42
C GLY A 37 -11.24 15.86 0.10
N GLY A 38 -10.79 16.30 -1.07
CA GLY A 38 -10.85 17.68 -1.53
C GLY A 38 -9.54 18.46 -1.33
N ALA A 39 -9.51 19.74 -1.68
CA ALA A 39 -8.30 20.58 -1.65
C ALA A 39 -7.63 20.59 -0.28
N GLU A 40 -8.43 20.74 0.77
CA GLU A 40 -7.99 20.84 2.18
C GLU A 40 -7.75 19.45 2.83
N ALA A 41 -7.78 18.37 2.05
CA ALA A 41 -7.55 17.03 2.58
C ALA A 41 -6.13 16.90 3.11
N GLN A 42 -6.00 16.53 4.37
CA GLN A 42 -4.73 16.32 5.05
C GLN A 42 -4.84 15.22 6.10
N LEU A 43 -3.70 14.62 6.43
CA LEU A 43 -3.63 13.65 7.52
C LEU A 43 -3.95 14.34 8.86
N ASN A 44 -4.89 13.78 9.61
CA ASN A 44 -5.28 14.24 10.94
C ASN A 44 -5.15 13.09 11.93
N ILE A 45 -4.04 13.07 12.66
CA ILE A 45 -3.74 12.03 13.65
C ILE A 45 -3.39 12.72 14.96
N ASN A 46 -4.09 12.35 16.04
CA ASN A 46 -3.80 12.85 17.37
C ASN A 46 -2.64 12.04 17.99
N ALA A 47 -1.42 12.35 17.54
CA ALA A 47 -0.17 11.77 18.02
C ALA A 47 1.00 12.68 17.63
N ASP A 48 2.15 12.49 18.26
CA ASP A 48 3.40 13.17 17.92
C ASP A 48 4.19 12.36 16.88
N PHE A 49 4.87 13.06 15.99
CA PHE A 49 5.64 12.46 14.90
C PHE A 49 7.02 13.10 14.76
N GLU A 50 7.95 12.32 14.23
CA GLU A 50 9.27 12.81 13.82
C GLU A 50 9.53 12.47 12.34
N ASP A 51 10.14 13.40 11.63
CA ASP A 51 10.57 13.22 10.23
C ASP A 51 12.02 12.76 10.22
N ILE A 52 12.26 11.51 9.84
CA ILE A 52 13.58 10.89 9.82
C ILE A 52 14.02 10.67 8.38
N GLU A 53 15.24 11.15 8.06
CA GLU A 53 15.87 10.84 6.79
C GLU A 53 16.32 9.39 6.74
N VAL A 54 15.85 8.67 5.72
CA VAL A 54 16.16 7.26 5.48
C VAL A 54 16.64 7.06 4.04
N LYS A 55 17.48 6.04 3.84
CA LYS A 55 17.79 5.56 2.50
C LYS A 55 16.60 4.77 1.99
N ILE A 56 16.11 5.10 0.80
CA ILE A 56 15.05 4.38 0.09
C ILE A 56 15.68 3.74 -1.14
N ASN A 57 15.82 2.42 -1.12
CA ASN A 57 16.51 1.67 -2.15
C ASN A 57 15.61 1.47 -3.36
N ASP A 58 16.24 1.33 -4.55
CA ASP A 58 15.54 0.96 -5.77
C ASP A 58 15.14 -0.53 -5.71
N GLY A 59 13.84 -0.80 -5.61
CA GLY A 59 13.30 -2.15 -5.56
C GLY A 59 13.49 -2.94 -6.85
N ARG A 60 13.74 -2.25 -7.99
CA ARG A 60 14.04 -2.92 -9.27
C ARG A 60 15.43 -3.56 -9.27
N CYS A 61 16.31 -3.13 -8.37
CA CYS A 61 17.66 -3.68 -8.21
C CYS A 61 17.71 -4.89 -7.26
N LEU A 62 16.59 -5.27 -6.61
CA LEU A 62 16.56 -6.46 -5.75
C LEU A 62 16.78 -7.73 -6.56
N ASN A 63 17.68 -8.60 -6.08
CA ASN A 63 17.94 -9.90 -6.64
C ASN A 63 18.10 -10.96 -5.53
N PRO A 64 17.16 -11.90 -5.36
CA PRO A 64 15.91 -12.03 -6.11
C PRO A 64 14.96 -10.82 -5.89
N PRO A 65 13.98 -10.61 -6.79
CA PRO A 65 12.93 -9.60 -6.58
C PRO A 65 12.17 -9.83 -5.27
N ALA A 66 11.63 -8.74 -4.70
CA ALA A 66 10.79 -8.82 -3.51
C ALA A 66 9.52 -9.66 -3.79
N ASN A 67 9.05 -10.35 -2.76
CA ASN A 67 7.80 -11.12 -2.81
C ASN A 67 6.94 -10.93 -1.55
N LEU A 68 5.65 -11.23 -1.67
CA LEU A 68 4.66 -11.02 -0.63
C LEU A 68 4.94 -11.81 0.67
N ASP A 69 5.55 -12.99 0.57
CA ASP A 69 5.75 -13.85 1.74
C ASP A 69 7.02 -13.54 2.52
N LYS A 70 7.93 -12.76 1.94
CA LYS A 70 9.21 -12.43 2.55
C LYS A 70 9.33 -10.94 2.87
N GLU A 71 9.33 -10.09 1.86
CA GLU A 71 9.43 -8.64 2.03
C GLU A 71 8.06 -7.99 2.32
N GLY A 72 6.96 -8.68 2.00
CA GLY A 72 5.58 -8.22 2.21
C GLY A 72 5.02 -7.39 1.07
N PHE A 73 5.78 -7.18 -0.01
CA PHE A 73 5.35 -6.45 -1.20
C PHE A 73 5.93 -7.08 -2.46
N GLU A 74 5.27 -6.87 -3.61
CA GLU A 74 5.68 -7.48 -4.88
C GLU A 74 5.21 -6.63 -6.07
N LEU A 75 6.10 -6.38 -7.05
CA LEU A 75 5.79 -5.62 -8.26
C LEU A 75 5.38 -6.56 -9.40
N HIS A 76 4.28 -6.22 -10.08
CA HIS A 76 3.81 -6.95 -11.25
C HIS A 76 3.53 -6.02 -12.43
N ASN A 77 3.72 -6.53 -13.64
CA ASN A 77 3.19 -5.91 -14.86
C ASN A 77 1.70 -6.30 -14.98
N HIS A 78 0.84 -5.30 -15.13
CA HIS A 78 -0.59 -5.51 -15.31
C HIS A 78 -1.23 -4.35 -16.06
N LYS A 79 -1.55 -4.58 -17.32
CA LYS A 79 -2.26 -3.60 -18.15
C LYS A 79 -3.76 -3.65 -17.86
N SER A 80 -4.31 -2.57 -17.32
CA SER A 80 -5.74 -2.46 -17.07
C SER A 80 -6.49 -2.02 -18.31
N MET A 81 -7.71 -2.53 -18.47
CA MET A 81 -8.67 -2.12 -19.50
C MET A 81 -9.55 -0.93 -19.05
N ILE A 82 -9.32 -0.40 -17.84
CA ILE A 82 -10.02 0.80 -17.35
C ILE A 82 -9.39 2.02 -18.02
N ALA A 83 -10.16 2.73 -18.80
CA ALA A 83 -9.68 3.93 -19.51
C ALA A 83 -9.48 5.10 -18.53
N ASP A 84 -10.47 5.36 -17.69
CA ASP A 84 -10.48 6.43 -16.70
C ASP A 84 -10.80 5.88 -15.31
N PHE A 85 -9.84 5.97 -14.39
CA PHE A 85 -10.00 5.53 -13.01
C PHE A 85 -10.81 6.48 -12.14
N TYR A 86 -11.01 7.72 -12.55
CA TYR A 86 -11.92 8.63 -11.85
C TYR A 86 -13.38 8.19 -11.98
N GLU A 87 -13.70 7.48 -13.07
CA GLU A 87 -15.00 6.84 -13.31
C GLU A 87 -15.06 5.38 -12.82
N ILE A 88 -14.21 5.00 -11.87
CA ILE A 88 -14.11 3.61 -11.39
C ILE A 88 -15.44 3.06 -10.87
N LYS A 89 -16.28 3.89 -10.27
CA LYS A 89 -17.60 3.49 -9.76
C LYS A 89 -18.49 2.89 -10.85
N ASN A 90 -18.39 3.41 -12.08
CA ASN A 90 -19.16 2.95 -13.23
C ASN A 90 -18.54 1.69 -13.89
N GLN A 91 -17.31 1.35 -13.54
CA GLN A 91 -16.55 0.24 -14.10
C GLN A 91 -16.08 -0.74 -13.02
N GLN A 92 -16.64 -0.66 -11.82
CA GLN A 92 -16.20 -1.38 -10.64
C GLN A 92 -16.10 -2.89 -10.90
N ALA A 93 -17.16 -3.51 -11.36
CA ALA A 93 -17.21 -4.96 -11.61
C ALA A 93 -16.14 -5.41 -12.62
N LYS A 94 -15.86 -4.59 -13.65
CA LYS A 94 -14.81 -4.87 -14.64
C LYS A 94 -13.43 -4.84 -14.00
N TYR A 95 -13.14 -3.79 -13.21
CA TYR A 95 -11.85 -3.65 -12.56
C TYR A 95 -11.65 -4.71 -11.47
N GLU A 96 -12.67 -5.03 -10.69
CA GLU A 96 -12.60 -6.09 -9.69
C GLU A 96 -12.35 -7.47 -10.30
N ALA A 97 -12.91 -7.74 -11.49
CA ALA A 97 -12.59 -8.96 -12.24
C ALA A 97 -11.12 -8.99 -12.70
N GLU A 98 -10.56 -7.85 -13.18
CA GLU A 98 -9.14 -7.75 -13.50
C GLU A 98 -8.25 -8.03 -12.28
N LEU A 99 -8.58 -7.41 -11.13
CA LEU A 99 -7.85 -7.60 -9.88
C LEU A 99 -7.93 -9.04 -9.38
N THR A 100 -9.10 -9.67 -9.48
CA THR A 100 -9.28 -11.07 -9.09
C THR A 100 -8.41 -11.99 -9.95
N ASN A 101 -8.42 -11.79 -11.25
CA ASN A 101 -7.61 -12.58 -12.19
C ASN A 101 -6.10 -12.40 -11.98
N LEU A 102 -5.67 -11.23 -11.51
CA LEU A 102 -4.28 -10.98 -11.18
C LEU A 102 -3.90 -11.60 -9.83
N VAL A 103 -4.63 -11.27 -8.78
CA VAL A 103 -4.19 -11.48 -7.39
C VAL A 103 -4.43 -12.91 -6.91
N LEU A 104 -5.55 -13.51 -7.29
CA LEU A 104 -5.92 -14.84 -6.79
C LEU A 104 -4.89 -15.93 -7.16
N PRO A 105 -4.35 -15.99 -8.39
CA PRO A 105 -3.29 -16.95 -8.73
C PRO A 105 -1.97 -16.69 -8.01
N ILE A 106 -1.62 -15.41 -7.74
CA ILE A 106 -0.37 -15.03 -7.06
C ILE A 106 -0.41 -15.49 -5.60
N ILE A 107 -1.53 -15.26 -4.90
CA ILE A 107 -1.67 -15.58 -3.48
C ILE A 107 -2.04 -17.06 -3.27
N GLY A 108 -2.73 -17.68 -4.22
CA GLY A 108 -3.11 -19.09 -4.17
C GLY A 108 -4.35 -19.37 -3.29
N GLY A 109 -5.23 -18.39 -3.10
CA GLY A 109 -6.48 -18.57 -2.36
C GLY A 109 -7.63 -19.08 -3.23
N GLU A 110 -8.78 -19.39 -2.61
CA GLU A 110 -9.98 -19.91 -3.26
C GLU A 110 -11.00 -18.80 -3.60
N LYS A 111 -11.10 -17.77 -2.75
CA LYS A 111 -12.06 -16.67 -2.87
C LYS A 111 -11.37 -15.34 -2.63
N LEU A 112 -11.69 -14.35 -3.48
CA LEU A 112 -11.25 -12.97 -3.32
C LEU A 112 -12.47 -12.05 -3.23
N VAL A 113 -12.43 -11.09 -2.30
CA VAL A 113 -13.44 -10.04 -2.13
C VAL A 113 -12.74 -8.70 -2.19
N VAL A 114 -13.01 -7.89 -3.22
CA VAL A 114 -12.59 -6.48 -3.26
C VAL A 114 -13.59 -5.67 -2.45
N PHE A 115 -13.11 -4.76 -1.59
CA PHE A 115 -13.98 -4.05 -0.67
C PHE A 115 -13.73 -2.54 -0.57
N ASP A 116 -12.70 -2.03 -1.21
CA ASP A 116 -12.39 -0.59 -1.22
C ASP A 116 -11.56 -0.20 -2.44
N HIS A 117 -11.85 1.00 -2.96
CA HIS A 117 -11.04 1.69 -3.96
C HIS A 117 -10.81 3.12 -3.48
N THR A 118 -9.58 3.48 -3.22
CA THR A 118 -9.21 4.82 -2.77
C THR A 118 -8.33 5.52 -3.79
N LEU A 119 -8.84 6.61 -4.37
CA LEU A 119 -8.08 7.51 -5.24
C LEU A 119 -7.35 8.55 -4.40
N ARG A 120 -6.10 8.87 -4.79
CA ARG A 120 -5.25 9.83 -4.12
C ARG A 120 -4.46 10.69 -5.11
N SER A 121 -4.23 11.96 -4.74
CA SER A 121 -3.30 12.85 -5.43
C SER A 121 -2.56 13.75 -4.45
N ASP A 122 -1.35 14.17 -4.81
CA ASP A 122 -0.60 15.20 -4.09
C ASP A 122 -0.94 16.63 -4.55
N SER A 123 -1.67 16.81 -5.69
CA SER A 123 -2.23 18.10 -6.13
C SER A 123 -3.53 18.43 -5.39
N ALA A 124 -3.58 19.64 -4.81
CA ALA A 124 -4.81 20.19 -4.21
C ALA A 124 -5.94 20.40 -5.23
N GLU A 125 -5.60 20.84 -6.44
CA GLU A 125 -6.54 21.08 -7.53
C GLU A 125 -7.22 19.78 -7.97
N ILE A 126 -6.44 18.71 -8.19
CA ILE A 126 -6.96 17.39 -8.56
C ILE A 126 -7.81 16.82 -7.44
N ARG A 127 -7.36 16.96 -6.17
CA ARG A 127 -8.17 16.51 -5.03
C ARG A 127 -9.50 17.21 -4.95
N GLU A 128 -9.54 18.53 -5.22
CA GLU A 128 -10.79 19.29 -5.24
C GLU A 128 -11.70 18.88 -6.39
N ALA A 129 -11.15 18.75 -7.61
CA ALA A 129 -11.92 18.41 -8.80
C ALA A 129 -12.61 17.04 -8.68
N HIS A 130 -11.93 16.06 -8.11
CA HIS A 130 -12.41 14.67 -8.02
C HIS A 130 -12.87 14.25 -6.62
N LYS A 131 -12.80 15.15 -5.62
CA LYS A 131 -13.12 14.87 -4.19
C LYS A 131 -12.39 13.65 -3.64
N ILE A 132 -11.12 13.52 -4.02
CA ILE A 132 -10.22 12.43 -3.63
C ILE A 132 -9.29 12.84 -2.49
N ARG A 133 -8.54 11.86 -1.95
CA ARG A 133 -7.72 12.04 -0.76
C ARG A 133 -6.28 12.46 -1.09
N GLU A 134 -5.62 12.97 -0.08
CA GLU A 134 -4.19 13.22 -0.01
C GLU A 134 -3.36 11.92 -0.01
N ALA A 135 -2.07 12.03 -0.35
CA ALA A 135 -1.12 10.94 -0.15
C ALA A 135 -0.96 10.61 1.34
N ALA A 136 -0.91 9.34 1.69
CA ALA A 136 -0.67 8.91 3.07
C ALA A 136 0.84 9.01 3.39
N ALA A 137 1.25 10.16 3.94
CA ALA A 137 2.63 10.48 4.25
C ALA A 137 2.97 10.27 5.75
N VAL A 138 2.58 9.13 6.30
CA VAL A 138 2.94 8.64 7.62
C VAL A 138 3.23 7.15 7.53
N VAL A 139 4.23 6.69 8.27
CA VAL A 139 4.63 5.28 8.29
C VAL A 139 3.55 4.46 8.99
N HIS A 140 2.89 3.57 8.24
CA HIS A 140 1.74 2.80 8.74
C HIS A 140 1.60 1.44 8.05
N ASN A 141 0.78 0.59 8.65
CA ASN A 141 0.17 -0.57 8.02
C ASN A 141 -1.35 -0.49 8.22
N ASP A 142 -2.12 -0.95 7.24
CA ASP A 142 -3.57 -0.68 7.19
C ASP A 142 -4.40 -1.44 8.23
N TYR A 143 -3.92 -2.58 8.73
CA TYR A 143 -4.68 -3.46 9.61
C TYR A 143 -3.87 -3.94 10.82
N THR A 144 -4.50 -3.90 12.00
CA THR A 144 -4.11 -4.70 13.16
C THR A 144 -4.74 -6.08 13.07
N PHE A 145 -4.30 -7.01 13.91
CA PHE A 145 -4.97 -8.32 14.07
C PHE A 145 -6.47 -8.16 14.30
N ASN A 146 -6.87 -7.29 15.23
CA ASN A 146 -8.28 -7.08 15.58
C ASN A 146 -9.08 -6.49 14.43
N SER A 147 -8.54 -5.48 13.75
CA SER A 147 -9.26 -4.83 12.65
C SER A 147 -9.37 -5.68 11.40
N ALA A 148 -8.40 -6.56 11.14
CA ALA A 148 -8.45 -7.54 10.06
C ALA A 148 -9.57 -8.57 10.28
N HIS A 149 -9.63 -9.17 11.48
CA HIS A 149 -10.70 -10.11 11.84
C HIS A 149 -12.08 -9.44 11.86
N LYS A 150 -12.16 -8.21 12.40
CA LYS A 150 -13.38 -7.43 12.31
C LYS A 150 -13.79 -7.20 10.87
N ARG A 151 -12.84 -6.94 9.96
CA ARG A 151 -13.13 -6.67 8.56
C ARG A 151 -13.72 -7.89 7.84
N VAL A 152 -13.31 -9.11 8.18
CA VAL A 152 -13.96 -10.34 7.68
C VAL A 152 -15.45 -10.35 8.05
N ARG A 153 -15.76 -10.07 9.33
CA ARG A 153 -17.15 -10.02 9.83
C ARG A 153 -17.98 -8.87 9.27
N ASP A 154 -17.34 -7.76 8.87
CA ASP A 154 -18.00 -6.61 8.23
C ASP A 154 -18.35 -6.90 6.75
N LEU A 155 -17.70 -7.87 6.10
CA LEU A 155 -17.80 -8.13 4.66
C LEU A 155 -18.62 -9.37 4.32
N LEU A 156 -18.72 -10.33 5.22
CA LEU A 156 -19.38 -11.62 5.00
C LEU A 156 -20.55 -11.79 5.98
N ASP A 157 -21.50 -12.64 5.60
CA ASP A 157 -22.55 -13.07 6.53
C ASP A 157 -21.92 -13.80 7.73
N HIS A 158 -22.58 -13.76 8.88
CA HIS A 158 -22.05 -14.26 10.14
C HIS A 158 -21.47 -15.67 10.04
N ASP A 159 -22.24 -16.62 9.50
CA ASP A 159 -21.81 -18.03 9.45
C ASP A 159 -20.64 -18.24 8.49
N GLU A 160 -20.63 -17.56 7.36
CA GLU A 160 -19.51 -17.56 6.41
C GLU A 160 -18.26 -16.92 7.03
N ALA A 161 -18.41 -15.77 7.70
CA ALA A 161 -17.32 -15.10 8.36
C ALA A 161 -16.63 -16.00 9.40
N GLU A 162 -17.42 -16.63 10.30
CA GLU A 162 -16.87 -17.50 11.34
C GLU A 162 -16.27 -18.80 10.74
N ALA A 163 -16.77 -19.29 9.62
CA ALA A 163 -16.16 -20.42 8.90
C ALA A 163 -14.80 -20.02 8.28
N LYS A 164 -14.73 -18.87 7.59
CA LYS A 164 -13.50 -18.39 6.96
C LYS A 164 -12.44 -17.96 7.98
N LEU A 165 -12.82 -17.47 9.14
CA LEU A 165 -11.89 -17.12 10.23
C LEU A 165 -11.18 -18.32 10.87
N LYS A 166 -11.64 -19.54 10.63
CA LYS A 166 -10.95 -20.77 11.07
C LYS A 166 -9.77 -21.16 10.16
N ASN A 167 -9.72 -20.58 8.98
CA ASN A 167 -8.69 -20.84 7.97
C ASN A 167 -7.83 -19.58 7.76
N ARG A 168 -6.76 -19.73 6.98
CA ARG A 168 -5.94 -18.60 6.56
C ARG A 168 -6.75 -17.61 5.74
N PHE A 169 -6.52 -16.32 6.00
CA PHE A 169 -6.93 -15.24 5.11
C PHE A 169 -5.86 -14.16 5.03
N VAL A 170 -5.82 -13.44 3.92
CA VAL A 170 -4.86 -12.40 3.63
C VAL A 170 -5.60 -11.13 3.23
N ILE A 171 -5.14 -9.97 3.69
CA ILE A 171 -5.55 -8.68 3.13
C ILE A 171 -4.37 -8.14 2.33
N VAL A 172 -4.64 -7.84 1.06
CA VAL A 172 -3.65 -7.28 0.14
C VAL A 172 -4.21 -6.02 -0.53
N ASN A 173 -3.36 -5.02 -0.69
CA ASN A 173 -3.64 -3.84 -1.47
C ASN A 173 -2.97 -3.97 -2.83
N VAL A 174 -3.68 -3.56 -3.88
CA VAL A 174 -3.12 -3.33 -5.22
C VAL A 174 -3.04 -1.83 -5.43
N TRP A 175 -1.83 -1.31 -5.48
CA TRP A 175 -1.56 0.10 -5.73
C TRP A 175 -1.03 0.30 -7.15
N ARG A 176 -1.49 1.36 -7.86
CA ARG A 176 -0.98 1.76 -9.17
C ARG A 176 -1.07 3.27 -9.40
N ALA A 177 -0.17 3.79 -10.25
CA ALA A 177 -0.35 5.09 -10.88
C ALA A 177 -1.47 5.02 -11.93
N ILE A 178 -2.27 6.08 -12.10
CA ILE A 178 -3.44 6.06 -12.99
C ILE A 178 -3.33 6.97 -14.20
N THR A 179 -2.48 8.00 -14.18
CA THR A 179 -2.29 8.94 -15.29
C THR A 179 -0.92 8.83 -15.92
N GLY A 180 0.14 8.98 -15.15
CA GLY A 180 1.53 8.92 -15.58
C GLY A 180 2.39 8.21 -14.52
N PRO A 181 3.70 8.14 -14.74
CA PRO A 181 4.58 7.54 -13.75
C PRO A 181 4.54 8.31 -12.43
N ALA A 182 4.51 7.57 -11.32
CA ALA A 182 4.54 8.14 -9.98
C ALA A 182 5.97 8.58 -9.64
N ILE A 183 6.30 9.86 -9.85
CA ILE A 183 7.64 10.41 -9.71
C ILE A 183 7.75 11.33 -8.49
N SER A 184 6.83 12.29 -8.33
CA SER A 184 6.88 13.35 -7.30
C SER A 184 6.80 12.80 -5.87
N SER A 185 5.86 11.91 -5.66
CA SER A 185 5.45 11.40 -4.35
C SER A 185 5.15 9.89 -4.41
N PRO A 186 6.14 9.05 -4.77
CA PRO A 186 5.93 7.61 -4.89
C PRO A 186 5.64 6.96 -3.55
N LEU A 187 5.15 5.73 -3.59
CA LEU A 187 5.00 4.88 -2.43
C LEU A 187 6.32 4.15 -2.14
N THR A 188 6.67 4.05 -0.85
CA THR A 188 7.77 3.18 -0.37
C THR A 188 7.24 2.16 0.61
N CYS A 189 7.75 0.94 0.53
CA CYS A 189 7.46 -0.16 1.44
C CYS A 189 8.70 -0.51 2.26
N CYS A 190 8.49 -0.87 3.52
CA CYS A 190 9.53 -1.40 4.38
C CYS A 190 9.56 -2.92 4.27
N ASP A 191 10.77 -3.48 4.10
CA ASP A 191 10.98 -4.94 4.18
C ASP A 191 10.44 -5.47 5.51
N ALA A 192 9.45 -6.33 5.44
CA ALA A 192 8.77 -6.90 6.62
C ALA A 192 9.75 -7.56 7.60
N GLN A 193 10.84 -8.14 7.09
CA GLN A 193 11.88 -8.79 7.91
C GLN A 193 12.66 -7.78 8.77
N SER A 194 12.61 -6.48 8.43
CA SER A 194 13.28 -5.41 9.15
C SER A 194 12.38 -4.66 10.14
N VAL A 195 11.11 -5.07 10.27
CA VAL A 195 10.13 -4.44 11.16
C VAL A 195 9.95 -5.30 12.41
N SER A 196 10.35 -4.79 13.58
CA SER A 196 10.12 -5.44 14.87
C SER A 196 8.73 -5.11 15.41
N GLU A 197 8.09 -6.07 16.09
CA GLU A 197 6.79 -5.88 16.74
C GLU A 197 6.80 -4.75 17.78
N GLU A 198 7.92 -4.50 18.44
CA GLU A 198 8.07 -3.41 19.42
C GLU A 198 7.95 -2.01 18.81
N ASN A 199 8.14 -1.90 17.49
CA ASN A 199 8.00 -0.64 16.76
C ASN A 199 6.58 -0.41 16.22
N VAL A 200 5.64 -1.36 16.40
CA VAL A 200 4.31 -1.33 15.81
C VAL A 200 3.25 -1.00 16.86
N PHE A 201 2.47 0.05 16.64
CA PHE A 201 1.51 0.58 17.59
C PHE A 201 0.11 0.64 16.99
N ALA A 202 -0.85 -0.05 17.60
CA ALA A 202 -2.24 0.02 17.19
C ALA A 202 -2.78 1.45 17.39
N SER A 203 -3.36 2.00 16.32
CA SER A 203 -3.99 3.31 16.28
C SER A 203 -5.46 3.15 15.93
N GLU A 204 -6.35 3.86 16.61
CA GLU A 204 -7.77 3.90 16.24
C GLU A 204 -7.95 4.71 14.96
N ARG A 205 -8.77 4.22 14.03
CA ARG A 205 -9.14 4.92 12.81
C ARG A 205 -10.62 5.25 12.82
N ARG A 206 -10.94 6.52 12.90
CA ARG A 206 -12.33 7.04 12.87
C ARG A 206 -12.67 7.55 11.47
N ALA A 207 -13.67 6.97 10.86
CA ALA A 207 -14.36 7.48 9.67
C ALA A 207 -15.80 7.79 10.02
N LYS A 208 -16.55 8.46 9.09
CA LYS A 208 -17.93 8.89 9.35
C LYS A 208 -18.81 7.76 9.91
N ASP A 209 -18.72 6.58 9.31
CA ASP A 209 -19.65 5.47 9.57
C ASP A 209 -18.93 4.21 10.11
N ARG A 210 -17.62 4.33 10.46
CA ARG A 210 -16.85 3.18 10.90
C ARG A 210 -15.69 3.57 11.82
N ILE A 211 -15.57 2.81 12.90
CA ILE A 211 -14.36 2.80 13.74
C ILE A 211 -13.61 1.49 13.43
N GLY A 212 -12.32 1.61 13.17
CA GLY A 212 -11.40 0.51 12.94
C GLY A 212 -10.06 0.79 13.57
N GLU A 213 -9.06 0.01 13.23
CA GLU A 213 -7.68 0.22 13.64
C GLU A 213 -6.75 0.10 12.44
N LEU A 214 -5.62 0.79 12.53
CA LEU A 214 -4.44 0.65 11.70
C LEU A 214 -3.21 0.58 12.61
N GLU A 215 -2.05 0.29 12.07
CA GLU A 215 -0.80 0.30 12.79
C GLU A 215 0.01 1.53 12.39
N LEU A 216 0.48 2.30 13.37
CA LEU A 216 1.52 3.32 13.20
C LEU A 216 2.85 2.75 13.68
N VAL A 217 3.95 3.24 13.13
CA VAL A 217 5.27 2.64 13.37
C VAL A 217 6.23 3.69 13.88
N SER A 218 6.96 3.37 14.94
CA SER A 218 8.09 4.17 15.43
C SER A 218 9.35 3.87 14.65
N ARG A 219 10.36 4.78 14.74
CA ARG A 219 11.63 4.60 14.03
C ARG A 219 12.40 3.36 14.51
N SER A 220 13.07 2.71 13.56
CA SER A 220 14.18 1.78 13.84
C SER A 220 15.29 2.00 12.83
N VAL A 221 16.53 1.77 13.27
CA VAL A 221 17.71 1.80 12.40
C VAL A 221 17.78 0.59 11.46
N ASP A 222 17.03 -0.45 11.78
CA ASP A 222 17.00 -1.71 11.03
C ASP A 222 16.06 -1.66 9.84
N HIS A 223 15.14 -0.67 9.77
CA HIS A 223 14.17 -0.54 8.70
C HIS A 223 14.84 -0.37 7.34
N LYS A 224 14.49 -1.25 6.40
CA LYS A 224 14.97 -1.25 5.01
C LYS A 224 13.84 -0.83 4.09
N TRP A 225 13.98 0.34 3.49
CA TRP A 225 12.97 0.93 2.63
C TRP A 225 13.26 0.68 1.17
N TYR A 226 12.19 0.41 0.40
CA TYR A 226 12.23 0.15 -1.03
C TYR A 226 11.10 0.87 -1.74
N TYR A 227 11.37 1.38 -2.93
CA TYR A 227 10.35 1.90 -3.83
C TYR A 227 10.65 1.43 -5.25
N TYR A 228 9.69 1.55 -6.13
CA TYR A 228 9.87 1.25 -7.53
C TYR A 228 9.87 2.55 -8.33
N PRO A 229 11.05 3.02 -8.81
CA PRO A 229 11.15 4.28 -9.55
C PRO A 229 10.24 4.28 -10.76
N GLU A 230 9.63 5.44 -11.01
CA GLU A 230 8.84 5.70 -12.19
C GLU A 230 7.76 4.64 -12.49
N MET A 231 7.14 4.10 -11.42
CA MET A 231 6.03 3.17 -11.61
C MET A 231 4.98 3.78 -12.52
N ASN A 232 4.76 3.13 -13.66
CA ASN A 232 3.82 3.55 -14.66
C ASN A 232 2.45 2.87 -14.48
N ARG A 233 1.50 3.25 -15.34
CA ARG A 233 0.11 2.77 -15.29
C ARG A 233 -0.02 1.25 -15.51
N ASP A 234 0.89 0.65 -16.24
CA ASP A 234 0.86 -0.79 -16.57
C ASP A 234 1.63 -1.64 -15.55
N GLU A 235 1.98 -1.04 -14.41
CA GLU A 235 2.57 -1.72 -13.26
C GLU A 235 1.66 -1.62 -12.04
N VAL A 236 1.67 -2.65 -11.21
CA VAL A 236 0.99 -2.68 -9.92
C VAL A 236 1.92 -3.14 -8.82
N LEU A 237 1.81 -2.51 -7.66
CA LEU A 237 2.47 -2.94 -6.45
C LEU A 237 1.46 -3.63 -5.56
N LEU A 238 1.67 -4.91 -5.29
CA LEU A 238 0.94 -5.67 -4.29
C LEU A 238 1.59 -5.43 -2.93
N ILE A 239 0.77 -5.12 -1.92
CA ILE A 239 1.20 -4.81 -0.56
C ILE A 239 0.39 -5.67 0.39
N LYS A 240 1.03 -6.61 1.06
CA LYS A 240 0.38 -7.45 2.05
C LYS A 240 0.18 -6.64 3.33
N THR A 241 -1.05 -6.31 3.67
CA THR A 241 -1.38 -5.52 4.85
C THR A 241 -1.87 -6.35 6.02
N PHE A 242 -2.16 -7.64 5.79
CA PHE A 242 -2.41 -8.63 6.84
C PHE A 242 -2.31 -10.05 6.26
N ASP A 243 -1.73 -10.96 7.03
CA ASP A 243 -1.78 -12.41 6.79
C ASP A 243 -2.01 -13.12 8.13
N SER A 244 -3.03 -13.96 8.20
CA SER A 244 -3.35 -14.69 9.43
C SER A 244 -2.47 -15.93 9.65
N ALA A 245 -1.58 -16.27 8.70
CA ALA A 245 -0.64 -17.38 8.86
C ALA A 245 0.41 -17.05 9.95
N ALA A 246 0.71 -18.05 10.77
CA ALA A 246 1.74 -17.98 11.82
C ALA A 246 2.90 -18.94 11.50
N ASP A 247 3.41 -18.90 10.28
CA ASP A 247 4.39 -19.86 9.74
C ASP A 247 5.75 -19.23 9.37
N GLY A 248 5.97 -17.98 9.80
CA GLY A 248 7.21 -17.25 9.57
C GLY A 248 7.24 -16.41 8.29
N ARG A 249 6.18 -16.43 7.49
CA ARG A 249 6.05 -15.49 6.37
C ARG A 249 5.74 -14.08 6.84
N ALA A 250 5.97 -13.09 5.98
CA ALA A 250 5.57 -11.71 6.23
C ALA A 250 4.06 -11.62 6.50
N THR A 251 3.68 -11.03 7.62
CA THR A 251 2.28 -10.83 8.02
C THR A 251 1.76 -9.44 7.68
N ARG A 252 2.65 -8.50 7.39
CA ARG A 252 2.35 -7.11 7.04
C ARG A 252 3.45 -6.50 6.17
N SER A 253 3.14 -5.39 5.51
CA SER A 253 4.12 -4.51 4.87
C SER A 253 3.83 -3.06 5.27
N VAL A 254 4.73 -2.51 6.08
CA VAL A 254 4.69 -1.11 6.48
C VAL A 254 5.05 -0.24 5.29
N HIS A 255 4.27 0.83 5.06
CA HIS A 255 4.45 1.66 3.89
C HIS A 255 4.10 3.13 4.15
N THR A 256 4.56 4.02 3.28
CA THR A 256 4.27 5.46 3.31
C THR A 256 4.52 6.10 1.96
N ALA A 257 3.90 7.24 1.68
CA ALA A 257 4.35 8.11 0.60
C ALA A 257 5.55 8.94 1.08
N PHE A 258 6.47 9.26 0.16
CA PHE A 258 7.60 10.14 0.43
C PHE A 258 7.80 11.17 -0.69
N ARG A 259 8.47 12.26 -0.40
CA ARG A 259 8.85 13.25 -1.42
C ARG A 259 10.12 12.79 -2.12
N ASN A 260 10.04 12.53 -3.41
CA ASN A 260 11.20 12.13 -4.21
C ASN A 260 12.03 13.35 -4.61
N HIS A 261 13.23 13.48 -4.06
CA HIS A 261 14.14 14.58 -4.37
C HIS A 261 14.82 14.45 -5.75
N LEU A 262 14.72 13.28 -6.39
CA LEU A 262 15.18 13.05 -7.77
C LEU A 262 14.13 13.47 -8.81
N ALA A 263 12.92 13.79 -8.38
CA ALA A 263 11.85 14.20 -9.26
C ALA A 263 12.18 15.55 -9.95
N PRO A 264 11.97 15.68 -11.27
CA PRO A 264 12.03 16.97 -11.94
C PRO A 264 11.08 18.00 -11.29
N ILE A 265 11.46 19.28 -11.34
CA ILE A 265 10.68 20.36 -10.69
C ILE A 265 9.28 20.50 -11.28
N ASP A 266 9.14 20.17 -12.56
CA ASP A 266 7.93 20.28 -13.38
C ASP A 266 7.26 18.92 -13.61
N CYS A 267 7.65 17.87 -12.86
CA CYS A 267 6.99 16.57 -13.02
C CYS A 267 5.52 16.64 -12.63
N PRO A 268 4.67 15.87 -13.32
CA PRO A 268 3.24 15.82 -13.00
C PRO A 268 3.01 15.37 -11.55
N PRO A 269 1.95 15.85 -10.89
CA PRO A 269 1.57 15.37 -9.58
C PRO A 269 1.24 13.88 -9.64
N ARG A 270 1.47 13.19 -8.52
CA ARG A 270 1.06 11.80 -8.40
C ARG A 270 -0.46 11.68 -8.38
N GLU A 271 -0.95 10.78 -9.21
CA GLU A 271 -2.32 10.32 -9.22
C GLU A 271 -2.32 8.79 -9.14
N SER A 272 -3.01 8.24 -8.17
CA SER A 272 -2.97 6.79 -7.88
C SER A 272 -4.30 6.26 -7.41
N ILE A 273 -4.52 4.97 -7.64
CA ILE A 273 -5.59 4.19 -7.02
C ILE A 273 -5.00 3.06 -6.19
N GLU A 274 -5.58 2.86 -5.02
CA GLU A 274 -5.31 1.74 -4.14
C GLU A 274 -6.60 0.94 -3.96
N SER A 275 -6.55 -0.34 -4.32
CA SER A 275 -7.68 -1.26 -4.19
C SER A 275 -7.37 -2.29 -3.12
N ARG A 276 -8.25 -2.42 -2.14
CA ARG A 276 -8.09 -3.32 -1.00
C ARG A 276 -8.94 -4.55 -1.19
N MET A 277 -8.36 -5.70 -0.95
CA MET A 277 -9.03 -6.98 -1.11
C MET A 277 -8.63 -7.99 -0.07
N MET A 278 -9.51 -8.94 0.14
CA MET A 278 -9.34 -10.05 1.06
C MET A 278 -9.35 -11.35 0.28
N VAL A 279 -8.37 -12.20 0.56
CA VAL A 279 -8.23 -13.53 -0.06
C VAL A 279 -8.41 -14.57 1.02
N PHE A 280 -9.28 -15.55 0.78
CA PHE A 280 -9.60 -16.65 1.67
C PHE A 280 -9.06 -17.99 1.12
N PHE A 281 -8.72 -18.89 2.05
CA PHE A 281 -8.22 -20.23 1.78
C PHE A 281 -9.16 -21.30 2.33
#